data_c99d9c6d3ccc01e61024ffb11a5da338
#
_entry.id   c99d9c6d3ccc01e61024ffb11a5da338
#
_cell.length_a   1.000
_cell.length_b   1.000
_cell.length_c   1.000
_cell.angle_alpha   90.00
_cell.angle_beta   90.00
_cell.angle_gamma   90.00
#
_symmetry.space_group_name_H-M   'P 1'
#
loop_
_entity.id
_entity.type
_entity.pdbx_description
1 polymer ?
#
loop_
_entity_poly.entity_id
_entity_poly.type
_entity_poly.pdbx_seq_one_letter_code
_entity_poly.pdbx_strand_id
1 'polypeptide(L)'
;LSDDKNTRYLLREYILSAWNVARKFEKFLDQTNPRAVIVFNGQFFPEATARFVAQKRGIRVITHEVGLQPASAFFTDGEATAYPIHIPDEFELNDEQNAKLDEYLAKRFQGDFSMAGIKFWADMKGLDESFLQKAAQFKQIVPVFTNVIFDTSQPHANTVFEDMFDWLGMTLDVIKQHPETLFIIRAHPDELRVRKSSRETVEGWVDSRQVRNEANVVFVGPRETLSSYELIQKSKFVMVYNSTIGLEASI
;
A
#
# COMPACT_ATOMS: atom_id res chain seq x y z
N LEU A 1 0.00 -9.02 18.87
CA LEU A 1 0.63 -10.34 18.62
C LEU A 1 0.05 -11.36 19.57
N SER A 2 -0.46 -12.49 19.02
CA SER A 2 -0.95 -13.58 19.87
C SER A 2 0.20 -14.18 20.69
N ASP A 3 -0.06 -14.47 21.98
CA ASP A 3 0.92 -15.07 22.89
C ASP A 3 0.88 -16.61 22.81
N ASP A 4 1.15 -17.16 21.63
CA ASP A 4 1.21 -18.59 21.37
C ASP A 4 2.67 -19.07 21.14
N LYS A 5 2.85 -20.40 21.18
CA LYS A 5 4.17 -21.02 21.03
C LYS A 5 4.87 -20.68 19.70
N ASN A 6 4.12 -20.60 18.61
CA ASN A 6 4.68 -20.33 17.28
C ASN A 6 5.11 -18.87 17.17
N THR A 7 4.29 -17.94 17.66
CA THR A 7 4.63 -16.51 17.70
C THR A 7 5.86 -16.26 18.56
N ARG A 8 5.95 -16.86 19.75
CA ARG A 8 7.16 -16.78 20.60
C ARG A 8 8.40 -17.36 19.91
N TYR A 9 8.26 -18.49 19.22
CA TYR A 9 9.35 -19.07 18.45
C TYR A 9 9.84 -18.13 17.35
N LEU A 10 8.92 -17.62 16.52
CA LEU A 10 9.26 -16.69 15.44
C LEU A 10 9.94 -15.42 15.97
N LEU A 11 9.40 -14.82 17.02
CA LEU A 11 10.00 -13.62 17.64
C LEU A 11 11.43 -13.88 18.10
N ARG A 12 11.65 -15.01 18.76
CA ARG A 12 13.01 -15.44 19.19
C ARG A 12 13.95 -15.57 18.00
N GLU A 13 13.53 -16.23 16.92
CA GLU A 13 14.34 -16.41 15.72
C GLU A 13 14.67 -15.08 15.05
N TYR A 14 13.72 -14.14 14.99
CA TYR A 14 13.96 -12.79 14.49
C TYR A 14 14.98 -12.04 15.35
N ILE A 15 14.86 -12.10 16.68
CA ILE A 15 15.83 -11.45 17.61
C ILE A 15 17.22 -12.04 17.40
N LEU A 16 17.37 -13.36 17.35
CA LEU A 16 18.66 -14.04 17.14
C LEU A 16 19.25 -13.69 15.77
N SER A 17 18.43 -13.65 14.75
CA SER A 17 18.84 -13.27 13.39
C SER A 17 19.30 -11.82 13.33
N ALA A 18 18.54 -10.89 13.91
CA ALA A 18 18.90 -9.48 14.00
C ALA A 18 20.23 -9.28 14.75
N TRP A 19 20.44 -9.99 15.87
CA TRP A 19 21.68 -9.99 16.61
C TRP A 19 22.88 -10.45 15.76
N ASN A 20 22.71 -11.53 15.01
CA ASN A 20 23.75 -12.05 14.13
C ASN A 20 24.09 -11.09 12.99
N VAL A 21 23.07 -10.46 12.39
CA VAL A 21 23.27 -9.44 11.35
C VAL A 21 24.00 -8.24 11.94
N ALA A 22 23.56 -7.73 13.10
CA ALA A 22 24.17 -6.59 13.75
C ALA A 22 25.67 -6.82 13.98
N ARG A 23 26.04 -7.92 14.61
CA ARG A 23 27.44 -8.27 14.89
C ARG A 23 28.31 -8.39 13.63
N LYS A 24 27.78 -9.02 12.58
CA LYS A 24 28.51 -9.19 11.33
C LYS A 24 28.67 -7.85 10.61
N PHE A 25 27.62 -7.04 10.64
CA PHE A 25 27.62 -5.73 10.01
C PHE A 25 28.53 -4.74 10.75
N GLU A 26 28.54 -4.74 12.08
CA GLU A 26 29.50 -3.98 12.88
C GLU A 26 30.96 -4.29 12.47
N LYS A 27 31.29 -5.58 12.39
CA LYS A 27 32.62 -5.99 11.94
C LYS A 27 32.93 -5.54 10.51
N PHE A 28 31.95 -5.59 9.62
CA PHE A 28 32.11 -5.10 8.26
C PHE A 28 32.36 -3.58 8.22
N LEU A 29 31.64 -2.80 9.02
CA LEU A 29 31.86 -1.35 9.15
C LEU A 29 33.25 -1.03 9.68
N ASP A 30 33.74 -1.79 10.68
CA ASP A 30 35.12 -1.63 11.22
C ASP A 30 36.18 -1.88 10.15
N GLN A 31 35.96 -2.84 9.28
CA GLN A 31 36.93 -3.21 8.22
C GLN A 31 36.91 -2.25 7.04
N THR A 32 35.73 -1.67 6.71
CA THR A 32 35.57 -0.88 5.50
C THR A 32 35.59 0.62 5.75
N ASN A 33 35.27 1.04 6.98
CA ASN A 33 35.18 2.44 7.40
C ASN A 33 34.44 3.33 6.38
N PRO A 34 33.19 2.98 6.01
CA PRO A 34 32.47 3.65 4.93
C PRO A 34 32.02 5.05 5.36
N ARG A 35 31.98 6.00 4.43
CA ARG A 35 31.46 7.35 4.67
C ARG A 35 29.93 7.39 4.73
N ALA A 36 29.28 6.44 4.08
CA ALA A 36 27.82 6.28 4.08
C ALA A 36 27.44 4.84 3.82
N VAL A 37 26.24 4.47 4.23
CA VAL A 37 25.60 3.17 3.96
C VAL A 37 24.33 3.44 3.19
N ILE A 38 24.09 2.70 2.12
CA ILE A 38 22.87 2.74 1.34
C ILE A 38 22.11 1.45 1.60
N VAL A 39 20.85 1.55 2.02
CA VAL A 39 19.97 0.41 2.30
C VAL A 39 18.66 0.53 1.53
N PHE A 40 18.18 -0.59 1.01
CA PHE A 40 16.85 -0.64 0.41
C PHE A 40 15.81 -0.53 1.51
N ASN A 41 14.82 0.35 1.35
CA ASN A 41 13.68 0.55 2.24
C ASN A 41 14.08 0.93 3.68
N GLY A 42 14.83 0.11 4.40
CA GLY A 42 15.31 0.36 5.76
C GLY A 42 14.32 0.00 6.87
N GLN A 43 13.17 -0.58 6.54
CA GLN A 43 12.15 -1.02 7.50
C GLN A 43 12.08 -2.55 7.65
N PHE A 44 12.41 -3.27 6.59
CA PHE A 44 12.45 -4.73 6.63
C PHE A 44 13.71 -5.26 7.31
N PHE A 45 13.63 -6.45 7.84
CA PHE A 45 14.78 -7.25 8.22
C PHE A 45 15.40 -7.90 6.95
N PRO A 46 16.71 -7.85 6.74
CA PRO A 46 17.79 -7.38 7.66
C PRO A 46 18.17 -5.89 7.52
N GLU A 47 17.62 -5.17 6.56
CA GLU A 47 17.99 -3.78 6.23
C GLU A 47 17.77 -2.83 7.41
N ALA A 48 16.69 -2.98 8.17
CA ALA A 48 16.41 -2.21 9.38
C ALA A 48 17.53 -2.38 10.42
N THR A 49 18.06 -3.60 10.56
CA THR A 49 19.17 -3.86 11.48
C THR A 49 20.46 -3.16 11.02
N ALA A 50 20.76 -3.21 9.72
CA ALA A 50 21.94 -2.55 9.16
C ALA A 50 21.82 -1.02 9.30
N ARG A 51 20.65 -0.45 9.02
CA ARG A 51 20.32 0.97 9.21
C ARG A 51 20.57 1.39 10.65
N PHE A 52 19.99 0.66 11.61
CA PHE A 52 20.15 0.94 13.04
C PHE A 52 21.61 0.94 13.49
N VAL A 53 22.38 -0.08 13.10
CA VAL A 53 23.81 -0.21 13.47
C VAL A 53 24.62 0.94 12.89
N ALA A 54 24.43 1.31 11.64
CA ALA A 54 25.13 2.41 10.98
C ALA A 54 24.79 3.76 11.66
N GLN A 55 23.51 4.03 11.92
CA GLN A 55 23.06 5.25 12.60
C GLN A 55 23.63 5.36 14.01
N LYS A 56 23.64 4.25 14.78
CA LYS A 56 24.21 4.21 16.14
C LYS A 56 25.71 4.56 16.16
N ARG A 57 26.42 4.34 15.06
CA ARG A 57 27.82 4.66 14.86
C ARG A 57 28.06 6.05 14.24
N GLY A 58 27.02 6.83 14.01
CA GLY A 58 27.11 8.15 13.38
C GLY A 58 27.46 8.09 11.89
N ILE A 59 27.32 6.94 11.24
CA ILE A 59 27.55 6.79 9.81
C ILE A 59 26.27 7.24 9.09
N ARG A 60 26.42 8.09 8.06
CA ARG A 60 25.31 8.54 7.22
C ARG A 60 24.61 7.34 6.60
N VAL A 61 23.28 7.29 6.71
CA VAL A 61 22.47 6.25 6.09
C VAL A 61 21.53 6.87 5.07
N ILE A 62 21.61 6.38 3.84
CA ILE A 62 20.71 6.73 2.75
C ILE A 62 19.77 5.55 2.54
N THR A 63 18.48 5.78 2.65
CA THR A 63 17.48 4.78 2.29
C THR A 63 16.97 5.03 0.87
N HIS A 64 16.50 3.99 0.20
CA HIS A 64 15.89 4.14 -1.12
C HIS A 64 14.69 3.22 -1.28
N GLU A 65 13.78 3.65 -2.14
CA GLU A 65 12.59 2.89 -2.52
C GLU A 65 12.42 2.94 -4.03
N VAL A 66 11.61 2.05 -4.57
CA VAL A 66 11.27 2.05 -6.00
C VAL A 66 10.50 3.33 -6.32
N GLY A 67 10.92 4.02 -7.36
CA GLY A 67 10.21 5.21 -7.83
C GLY A 67 8.91 4.88 -8.56
N LEU A 68 8.04 5.86 -8.69
CA LEU A 68 6.77 5.72 -9.41
C LEU A 68 6.96 5.56 -10.93
N GLN A 69 8.07 6.07 -11.46
CA GLN A 69 8.40 5.91 -12.86
C GLN A 69 9.15 4.60 -13.11
N PRO A 70 8.99 3.95 -14.29
CA PRO A 70 9.74 2.76 -14.65
C PRO A 70 11.26 2.99 -14.54
N ALA A 71 11.95 2.01 -13.97
CA ALA A 71 13.43 2.03 -13.80
C ALA A 71 13.95 3.24 -13.00
N SER A 72 13.13 3.80 -12.09
CA SER A 72 13.52 4.89 -11.20
C SER A 72 13.60 4.44 -9.73
N ALA A 73 14.34 5.18 -8.92
CA ALA A 73 14.41 4.98 -7.47
C ALA A 73 14.42 6.34 -6.77
N PHE A 74 13.79 6.37 -5.61
CA PHE A 74 13.77 7.52 -4.70
C PHE A 74 14.81 7.30 -3.60
N PHE A 75 15.68 8.26 -3.36
CA PHE A 75 16.71 8.23 -2.33
C PHE A 75 16.52 9.36 -1.33
N THR A 76 16.73 9.08 -0.05
CA THR A 76 16.67 10.10 1.01
C THR A 76 17.56 9.73 2.19
N ASP A 77 18.01 10.73 2.93
CA ASP A 77 18.65 10.54 4.26
C ASP A 77 17.61 10.18 5.36
N GLY A 78 16.31 10.31 5.06
CA GLY A 78 15.20 9.99 5.95
C GLY A 78 14.70 8.56 5.80
N GLU A 79 13.37 8.41 5.77
CA GLU A 79 12.68 7.15 5.54
C GLU A 79 12.07 7.14 4.14
N ALA A 80 12.66 6.35 3.24
CA ALA A 80 12.23 6.33 1.83
C ALA A 80 10.78 5.88 1.67
N THR A 81 10.29 5.02 2.56
CA THR A 81 8.88 4.56 2.57
C THR A 81 7.85 5.64 2.91
N ALA A 82 8.30 6.73 3.52
CA ALA A 82 7.47 7.91 3.78
C ALA A 82 7.44 8.88 2.58
N TYR A 83 8.26 8.65 1.57
CA TYR A 83 8.40 9.53 0.39
C TYR A 83 8.47 11.02 0.75
N PRO A 84 9.44 11.46 1.57
CA PRO A 84 9.55 12.84 2.00
C PRO A 84 9.97 13.74 0.83
N ILE A 85 9.05 13.97 -0.11
CA ILE A 85 9.23 14.78 -1.29
C ILE A 85 8.72 16.18 -0.97
N HIS A 86 9.58 17.18 -1.10
CA HIS A 86 9.20 18.58 -1.03
C HIS A 86 8.98 19.10 -2.44
N ILE A 87 7.75 19.54 -2.72
CA ILE A 87 7.39 20.21 -3.96
C ILE A 87 7.30 21.70 -3.62
N PRO A 88 8.10 22.59 -4.25
CA PRO A 88 7.99 24.02 -4.04
C PRO A 88 6.59 24.52 -4.42
N ASP A 89 6.08 25.52 -3.68
CA ASP A 89 4.72 26.08 -3.92
C ASP A 89 4.58 26.69 -5.32
N GLU A 90 5.69 27.21 -5.87
CA GLU A 90 5.76 27.80 -7.21
C GLU A 90 6.03 26.77 -8.33
N PHE A 91 6.07 25.47 -8.00
CA PHE A 91 6.34 24.45 -9.01
C PHE A 91 5.16 24.27 -9.96
N GLU A 92 5.42 24.46 -11.24
CA GLU A 92 4.47 24.23 -12.33
C GLU A 92 5.07 23.24 -13.35
N LEU A 93 4.23 22.37 -13.88
CA LEU A 93 4.63 21.50 -14.99
C LEU A 93 4.71 22.30 -16.28
N ASN A 94 5.77 22.13 -17.03
CA ASN A 94 5.84 22.64 -18.41
C ASN A 94 5.07 21.70 -19.37
N ASP A 95 4.90 22.14 -20.63
CA ASP A 95 4.11 21.39 -21.62
C ASP A 95 4.64 19.97 -21.87
N GLU A 96 5.96 19.76 -21.87
CA GLU A 96 6.56 18.44 -22.04
C GLU A 96 6.27 17.53 -20.84
N GLN A 97 6.34 18.08 -19.64
CA GLN A 97 6.03 17.35 -18.40
C GLN A 97 4.55 17.00 -18.32
N ASN A 98 3.65 17.94 -18.70
CA ASN A 98 2.22 17.69 -18.81
C ASN A 98 1.91 16.57 -19.81
N ALA A 99 2.48 16.62 -21.00
CA ALA A 99 2.29 15.59 -22.01
C ALA A 99 2.76 14.19 -21.51
N LYS A 100 3.89 14.12 -20.79
CA LYS A 100 4.36 12.87 -20.17
C LYS A 100 3.43 12.37 -19.07
N LEU A 101 2.87 13.26 -18.28
CA LEU A 101 1.88 12.92 -17.26
C LEU A 101 0.61 12.36 -17.89
N ASP A 102 0.08 13.02 -18.92
CA ASP A 102 -1.10 12.60 -19.65
C ASP A 102 -0.90 11.19 -20.26
N GLU A 103 0.24 10.95 -20.88
CA GLU A 103 0.58 9.62 -21.43
C GLU A 103 0.66 8.55 -20.32
N TYR A 104 1.27 8.88 -19.19
CA TYR A 104 1.36 7.99 -18.05
C TYR A 104 -0.01 7.64 -17.48
N LEU A 105 -0.87 8.64 -17.30
CA LEU A 105 -2.23 8.45 -16.80
C LEU A 105 -3.08 7.64 -17.78
N ALA A 106 -3.01 7.92 -19.08
CA ALA A 106 -3.74 7.16 -20.09
C ALA A 106 -3.37 5.66 -20.06
N LYS A 107 -2.09 5.34 -19.93
CA LYS A 107 -1.63 3.94 -19.77
C LYS A 107 -2.14 3.30 -18.49
N ARG A 108 -2.12 4.03 -17.37
CA ARG A 108 -2.64 3.52 -16.09
C ARG A 108 -4.13 3.23 -16.16
N PHE A 109 -4.92 4.14 -16.71
CA PHE A 109 -6.38 3.95 -16.86
C PHE A 109 -6.73 2.78 -17.77
N GLN A 110 -5.85 2.41 -18.70
CA GLN A 110 -5.98 1.21 -19.53
C GLN A 110 -5.46 -0.07 -18.83
N GLY A 111 -4.91 0.06 -17.63
CA GLY A 111 -4.27 -1.05 -16.91
C GLY A 111 -2.89 -1.44 -17.47
N ASP A 112 -2.35 -0.66 -18.40
CA ASP A 112 -1.03 -0.88 -18.97
C ASP A 112 0.04 -0.16 -18.16
N PHE A 113 0.30 -0.69 -16.98
CA PHE A 113 1.41 -0.22 -16.15
C PHE A 113 2.03 -1.36 -15.36
N SER A 114 3.31 -1.21 -15.04
CA SER A 114 4.02 -2.09 -14.13
C SER A 114 4.66 -1.26 -13.02
N MET A 115 4.59 -1.74 -11.79
CA MET A 115 5.30 -1.17 -10.66
C MET A 115 6.37 -2.18 -10.20
N ALA A 116 7.61 -1.74 -10.08
CA ALA A 116 8.74 -2.62 -9.77
C ALA A 116 8.87 -3.85 -10.70
N GLY A 117 8.50 -3.70 -11.99
CA GLY A 117 8.53 -4.80 -12.96
C GLY A 117 7.41 -5.84 -12.79
N ILE A 118 6.43 -5.57 -11.94
CA ILE A 118 5.29 -6.45 -11.69
C ILE A 118 4.05 -5.85 -12.36
N LYS A 119 3.44 -6.63 -13.25
CA LYS A 119 2.10 -6.33 -13.78
C LYS A 119 1.08 -6.94 -12.81
N PHE A 120 0.41 -6.10 -12.01
CA PHE A 120 -0.57 -6.57 -11.01
C PHE A 120 -1.86 -7.08 -11.66
N TRP A 121 -2.22 -6.55 -12.81
CA TRP A 121 -3.46 -6.84 -13.50
C TRP A 121 -3.16 -7.41 -14.87
N ALA A 122 -3.47 -8.68 -15.09
CA ALA A 122 -3.33 -9.29 -16.41
C ALA A 122 -4.37 -8.71 -17.40
N ASP A 123 -5.63 -8.62 -16.95
CA ASP A 123 -6.75 -8.10 -17.73
C ASP A 123 -7.75 -7.43 -16.79
N MET A 124 -7.83 -6.09 -16.79
CA MET A 124 -8.92 -5.39 -16.12
C MET A 124 -10.19 -5.51 -16.96
N LYS A 125 -11.24 -6.02 -16.35
CA LYS A 125 -12.58 -6.03 -16.94
C LYS A 125 -13.34 -4.79 -16.50
N GLY A 126 -14.07 -4.21 -17.43
CA GLY A 126 -15.00 -3.11 -17.14
C GLY A 126 -16.08 -3.51 -16.13
N LEU A 127 -16.85 -2.53 -15.71
CA LEU A 127 -18.02 -2.76 -14.87
C LEU A 127 -19.08 -3.51 -15.68
N ASP A 128 -19.44 -4.70 -15.23
CA ASP A 128 -20.44 -5.51 -15.90
C ASP A 128 -21.86 -4.96 -15.70
N GLU A 129 -22.80 -5.47 -16.50
CA GLU A 129 -24.18 -5.02 -16.48
C GLU A 129 -24.86 -5.27 -15.13
N SER A 130 -24.54 -6.36 -14.46
CA SER A 130 -25.12 -6.70 -13.15
C SER A 130 -24.69 -5.70 -12.08
N PHE A 131 -23.43 -5.29 -12.10
CA PHE A 131 -22.93 -4.23 -11.24
C PHE A 131 -23.61 -2.90 -11.54
N LEU A 132 -23.73 -2.51 -12.81
CA LEU A 132 -24.36 -1.26 -13.21
C LEU A 132 -25.84 -1.22 -12.81
N GLN A 133 -26.57 -2.32 -12.96
CA GLN A 133 -27.97 -2.44 -12.50
C GLN A 133 -28.08 -2.30 -10.98
N LYS A 134 -27.16 -2.89 -10.22
CA LYS A 134 -27.11 -2.70 -8.76
C LYS A 134 -26.79 -1.25 -8.42
N ALA A 135 -25.77 -0.67 -9.04
CA ALA A 135 -25.36 0.71 -8.78
C ALA A 135 -26.47 1.73 -9.07
N ALA A 136 -27.29 1.50 -10.09
CA ALA A 136 -28.42 2.36 -10.46
C ALA A 136 -29.52 2.43 -9.37
N GLN A 137 -29.55 1.53 -8.42
CA GLN A 137 -30.48 1.54 -7.29
C GLN A 137 -30.09 2.54 -6.20
N PHE A 138 -28.88 3.09 -6.25
CA PHE A 138 -28.32 3.98 -5.24
C PHE A 138 -28.07 5.38 -5.81
N LYS A 139 -28.04 6.38 -4.93
CA LYS A 139 -27.81 7.77 -5.34
C LYS A 139 -26.36 8.02 -5.81
N GLN A 140 -25.44 7.24 -5.30
CA GLN A 140 -24.01 7.34 -5.62
C GLN A 140 -23.29 6.05 -5.26
N ILE A 141 -22.08 5.91 -5.80
CA ILE A 141 -21.15 4.85 -5.44
C ILE A 141 -19.93 5.45 -4.74
N VAL A 142 -19.36 4.74 -3.77
CA VAL A 142 -18.15 5.11 -3.05
C VAL A 142 -17.21 3.90 -3.00
N PRO A 143 -16.14 3.89 -3.78
CA PRO A 143 -15.10 2.89 -3.66
C PRO A 143 -14.34 3.05 -2.33
N VAL A 144 -14.09 1.90 -1.68
CA VAL A 144 -13.29 1.79 -0.46
C VAL A 144 -12.08 0.92 -0.79
N PHE A 145 -10.95 1.56 -1.05
CA PHE A 145 -9.71 0.88 -1.44
C PHE A 145 -8.88 0.55 -0.21
N THR A 146 -8.63 -0.72 -0.03
CA THR A 146 -7.78 -1.23 1.06
C THR A 146 -6.31 -1.36 0.60
N ASN A 147 -5.44 -1.69 1.53
CA ASN A 147 -4.05 -2.02 1.27
C ASN A 147 -3.69 -3.37 1.88
N VAL A 148 -2.45 -3.82 1.69
CA VAL A 148 -1.92 -5.00 2.38
C VAL A 148 -1.36 -4.62 3.74
N ILE A 149 -1.62 -5.42 4.76
CA ILE A 149 -1.22 -5.13 6.15
C ILE A 149 0.29 -5.26 6.41
N PHE A 150 1.01 -5.92 5.50
CA PHE A 150 2.46 -6.13 5.62
C PHE A 150 3.30 -5.07 4.89
N ASP A 151 2.67 -4.06 4.29
CA ASP A 151 3.39 -2.98 3.62
C ASP A 151 4.19 -2.15 4.62
N THR A 152 5.43 -1.81 4.29
CA THR A 152 6.30 -1.00 5.14
C THR A 152 5.87 0.46 5.25
N SER A 153 4.93 0.91 4.44
CA SER A 153 4.27 2.21 4.61
C SER A 153 3.23 2.22 5.74
N GLN A 154 2.77 1.06 6.23
CA GLN A 154 1.75 0.97 7.29
C GLN A 154 2.13 1.72 8.58
N PRO A 155 3.38 1.65 9.12
CA PRO A 155 3.75 2.42 10.29
C PRO A 155 3.57 3.93 10.14
N HIS A 156 3.63 4.46 8.92
CA HIS A 156 3.38 5.88 8.64
C HIS A 156 1.89 6.20 8.52
N ALA A 157 1.07 5.22 8.13
CA ALA A 157 -0.37 5.35 7.98
C ALA A 157 -1.13 5.18 9.30
N ASN A 158 -0.63 4.31 10.19
CA ASN A 158 -1.26 3.97 11.47
C ASN A 158 -1.05 5.08 12.52
N THR A 159 -1.59 6.27 12.24
CA THR A 159 -1.46 7.46 13.10
C THR A 159 -2.75 7.82 13.83
N VAL A 160 -3.90 7.50 13.23
CA VAL A 160 -5.25 7.76 13.78
C VAL A 160 -5.91 6.45 14.18
N PHE A 161 -5.74 5.42 13.37
CA PHE A 161 -6.26 4.06 13.60
C PHE A 161 -5.12 3.15 14.02
N GLU A 162 -5.42 2.14 14.83
CA GLU A 162 -4.43 1.12 15.22
C GLU A 162 -3.91 0.37 13.98
N ASP A 163 -4.81 0.06 13.05
CA ASP A 163 -4.50 -0.58 11.78
C ASP A 163 -5.63 -0.34 10.74
N MET A 164 -5.47 -0.95 9.58
CA MET A 164 -6.44 -0.86 8.49
C MET A 164 -7.80 -1.48 8.85
N PHE A 165 -7.85 -2.52 9.67
CA PHE A 165 -9.10 -3.17 10.04
C PHE A 165 -9.90 -2.35 11.05
N ASP A 166 -9.22 -1.57 11.90
CA ASP A 166 -9.86 -0.59 12.77
C ASP A 166 -10.51 0.53 11.92
N TRP A 167 -9.80 1.05 10.92
CA TRP A 167 -10.37 1.97 9.94
C TRP A 167 -11.58 1.38 9.18
N LEU A 168 -11.50 0.12 8.75
CA LEU A 168 -12.63 -0.57 8.11
C LEU A 168 -13.80 -0.73 9.05
N GLY A 169 -13.54 -0.92 10.36
CA GLY A 169 -14.60 -0.95 11.39
C GLY A 169 -15.39 0.36 11.43
N MET A 170 -14.69 1.50 11.51
CA MET A 170 -15.33 2.81 11.43
C MET A 170 -16.03 3.02 10.07
N THR A 171 -15.42 2.59 8.98
CA THR A 171 -16.03 2.66 7.65
C THR A 171 -17.34 1.88 7.59
N LEU A 172 -17.42 0.71 8.22
CA LEU A 172 -18.67 -0.07 8.30
C LEU A 172 -19.78 0.68 9.04
N ASP A 173 -19.43 1.42 10.09
CA ASP A 173 -20.42 2.25 10.80
C ASP A 173 -20.94 3.38 9.91
N VAL A 174 -20.08 3.98 9.08
CA VAL A 174 -20.49 4.97 8.06
C VAL A 174 -21.40 4.33 7.02
N ILE A 175 -21.05 3.15 6.51
CA ILE A 175 -21.84 2.40 5.52
C ILE A 175 -23.28 2.19 6.02
N LYS A 176 -23.45 1.78 7.28
CA LYS A 176 -24.77 1.56 7.89
C LYS A 176 -25.59 2.84 8.04
N GLN A 177 -24.94 3.99 8.17
CA GLN A 177 -25.61 5.30 8.27
C GLN A 177 -26.03 5.86 6.90
N HIS A 178 -25.51 5.31 5.79
CA HIS A 178 -25.74 5.80 4.44
C HIS A 178 -26.33 4.72 3.51
N PRO A 179 -27.55 4.23 3.79
CA PRO A 179 -28.15 3.15 2.97
C PRO A 179 -28.48 3.56 1.54
N GLU A 180 -28.49 4.86 1.22
CA GLU A 180 -28.70 5.40 -0.12
C GLU A 180 -27.42 5.40 -1.00
N THR A 181 -26.26 5.04 -0.43
CA THR A 181 -24.95 5.02 -1.07
C THR A 181 -24.48 3.57 -1.22
N LEU A 182 -24.03 3.17 -2.41
CA LEU A 182 -23.39 1.88 -2.63
C LEU A 182 -21.90 1.98 -2.35
N PHE A 183 -21.43 1.22 -1.37
CA PHE A 183 -20.00 1.12 -1.05
C PHE A 183 -19.38 -0.12 -1.70
N ILE A 184 -18.24 0.06 -2.34
CA ILE A 184 -17.50 -1.02 -2.98
C ILE A 184 -16.18 -1.23 -2.24
N ILE A 185 -16.15 -2.21 -1.33
CA ILE A 185 -14.94 -2.58 -0.62
C ILE A 185 -14.09 -3.45 -1.54
N ARG A 186 -12.93 -2.91 -1.92
CA ARG A 186 -12.01 -3.60 -2.82
C ARG A 186 -10.75 -4.02 -2.08
N ALA A 187 -10.55 -5.34 -1.99
CA ALA A 187 -9.33 -5.93 -1.46
C ALA A 187 -8.14 -5.69 -2.39
N HIS A 188 -6.96 -5.51 -1.81
CA HIS A 188 -5.73 -5.34 -2.58
C HIS A 188 -5.31 -6.68 -3.20
N PRO A 189 -4.92 -6.72 -4.48
CA PRO A 189 -4.55 -7.98 -5.17
C PRO A 189 -3.36 -8.69 -4.52
N ASP A 190 -2.44 -7.94 -3.93
CA ASP A 190 -1.25 -8.49 -3.28
C ASP A 190 -1.53 -9.24 -1.96
N GLU A 191 -2.75 -9.20 -1.41
CA GLU A 191 -3.10 -9.99 -0.24
C GLU A 191 -2.88 -11.49 -0.45
N LEU A 192 -3.03 -11.96 -1.68
CA LEU A 192 -2.87 -13.37 -2.06
C LEU A 192 -1.56 -13.64 -2.81
N ARG A 193 -0.61 -12.70 -2.77
CA ARG A 193 0.66 -12.87 -3.46
C ARG A 193 1.42 -14.07 -2.92
N VAL A 194 1.86 -14.94 -3.82
CA VAL A 194 2.65 -16.13 -3.48
C VAL A 194 3.88 -15.72 -2.65
N ARG A 195 4.09 -16.39 -1.52
CA ARG A 195 5.16 -16.16 -0.53
C ARG A 195 5.03 -14.87 0.30
N LYS A 196 3.99 -14.06 0.09
CA LYS A 196 3.71 -12.83 0.85
C LYS A 196 2.23 -12.69 1.22
N SER A 197 1.48 -13.79 1.26
CA SER A 197 0.06 -13.75 1.62
C SER A 197 -0.12 -13.26 3.05
N SER A 198 -1.07 -12.36 3.23
CA SER A 198 -1.49 -11.89 4.56
C SER A 198 -2.11 -13.04 5.35
N ARG A 199 -1.86 -13.10 6.67
CA ARG A 199 -2.58 -14.00 7.57
C ARG A 199 -4.00 -13.53 7.82
N GLU A 200 -4.16 -12.22 7.96
CA GLU A 200 -5.44 -11.54 8.06
C GLU A 200 -5.71 -10.85 6.72
N THR A 201 -6.87 -11.11 6.15
CA THR A 201 -7.28 -10.62 4.83
C THR A 201 -8.54 -9.77 4.96
N VAL A 202 -8.74 -8.88 4.01
CA VAL A 202 -9.98 -8.08 3.93
C VAL A 202 -11.18 -9.00 3.74
N GLU A 203 -11.05 -10.08 2.97
CA GLU A 203 -12.13 -11.07 2.81
C GLU A 203 -12.49 -11.72 4.14
N GLY A 204 -11.50 -12.18 4.91
CA GLY A 204 -11.73 -12.76 6.23
C GLY A 204 -12.40 -11.79 7.20
N TRP A 205 -12.03 -10.52 7.15
CA TRP A 205 -12.66 -9.46 7.94
C TRP A 205 -14.12 -9.23 7.50
N VAL A 206 -14.36 -9.11 6.19
CA VAL A 206 -15.71 -8.95 5.61
C VAL A 206 -16.64 -10.08 6.03
N ASP A 207 -16.15 -11.33 5.99
CA ASP A 207 -16.94 -12.50 6.36
C ASP A 207 -17.18 -12.55 7.87
N SER A 208 -16.17 -12.28 8.70
CA SER A 208 -16.29 -12.28 10.16
C SER A 208 -17.25 -11.22 10.68
N ARG A 209 -17.34 -10.08 10.00
CA ARG A 209 -18.26 -8.96 10.32
C ARG A 209 -19.58 -9.03 9.58
N GLN A 210 -19.79 -10.06 8.76
CA GLN A 210 -21.00 -10.27 7.95
C GLN A 210 -21.35 -9.08 7.04
N VAL A 211 -20.30 -8.37 6.56
CA VAL A 211 -20.45 -7.15 5.75
C VAL A 211 -21.20 -7.42 4.44
N ARG A 212 -21.10 -8.64 3.91
CA ARG A 212 -21.87 -9.06 2.70
C ARG A 212 -23.38 -9.02 2.89
N ASN A 213 -23.87 -8.99 4.14
CA ASN A 213 -25.31 -8.89 4.42
C ASN A 213 -25.84 -7.45 4.30
N GLU A 214 -24.95 -6.45 4.24
CA GLU A 214 -25.38 -5.06 4.01
C GLU A 214 -25.83 -4.89 2.55
N ALA A 215 -27.08 -4.45 2.36
CA ALA A 215 -27.67 -4.32 1.01
C ALA A 215 -26.91 -3.33 0.12
N ASN A 216 -26.29 -2.33 0.74
CA ASN A 216 -25.56 -1.24 0.10
C ASN A 216 -24.03 -1.49 0.04
N VAL A 217 -23.61 -2.76 0.08
CA VAL A 217 -22.20 -3.15 -0.07
C VAL A 217 -22.00 -4.10 -1.24
N VAL A 218 -20.90 -3.92 -1.95
CA VAL A 218 -20.29 -4.90 -2.85
C VAL A 218 -18.87 -5.14 -2.36
N PHE A 219 -18.51 -6.38 -2.11
CA PHE A 219 -17.13 -6.76 -1.87
C PHE A 219 -16.50 -7.27 -3.15
N VAL A 220 -15.36 -6.71 -3.51
CA VAL A 220 -14.53 -7.11 -4.66
C VAL A 220 -13.25 -7.73 -4.12
N GLY A 221 -13.13 -9.01 -4.28
CA GLY A 221 -12.00 -9.80 -3.78
C GLY A 221 -10.69 -9.54 -4.53
N PRO A 222 -9.55 -9.99 -3.97
CA PRO A 222 -8.24 -9.71 -4.54
C PRO A 222 -7.99 -10.38 -5.91
N ARG A 223 -8.79 -11.39 -6.27
CA ARG A 223 -8.71 -12.08 -7.59
C ARG A 223 -9.67 -11.53 -8.62
N GLU A 224 -10.57 -10.66 -8.20
CA GLU A 224 -11.56 -10.10 -9.11
C GLU A 224 -10.96 -8.98 -9.97
N THR A 225 -11.31 -8.99 -11.24
CA THR A 225 -10.71 -8.11 -12.26
C THR A 225 -11.51 -6.85 -12.54
N LEU A 226 -12.47 -6.49 -11.67
CA LEU A 226 -13.26 -5.27 -11.77
C LEU A 226 -12.36 -4.03 -11.82
N SER A 227 -12.56 -3.14 -12.79
CA SER A 227 -11.73 -1.96 -12.99
C SER A 227 -11.87 -0.95 -11.85
N SER A 228 -10.77 -0.73 -11.11
CA SER A 228 -10.69 0.33 -10.09
C SER A 228 -10.82 1.72 -10.70
N TYR A 229 -10.30 1.92 -11.91
CA TYR A 229 -10.34 3.22 -12.58
C TYR A 229 -11.74 3.58 -13.07
N GLU A 230 -12.52 2.61 -13.58
CA GLU A 230 -13.92 2.88 -13.89
C GLU A 230 -14.75 3.17 -12.64
N LEU A 231 -14.45 2.54 -11.51
CA LEU A 231 -15.08 2.89 -10.23
C LEU A 231 -14.75 4.33 -9.83
N ILE A 232 -13.49 4.75 -9.94
CA ILE A 232 -13.07 6.13 -9.64
C ILE A 232 -13.83 7.12 -10.52
N GLN A 233 -13.87 6.89 -11.84
CA GLN A 233 -14.55 7.79 -12.79
C GLN A 233 -16.06 7.91 -12.54
N LYS A 234 -16.69 6.90 -11.97
CA LYS A 234 -18.14 6.90 -11.65
C LYS A 234 -18.44 7.39 -10.25
N SER A 235 -17.43 7.67 -9.43
CA SER A 235 -17.58 8.12 -8.05
C SER A 235 -17.31 9.61 -7.91
N LYS A 236 -17.89 10.24 -6.88
CA LYS A 236 -17.57 11.63 -6.51
C LYS A 236 -16.33 11.72 -5.62
N PHE A 237 -16.04 10.68 -4.87
CA PHE A 237 -14.87 10.56 -4.01
C PHE A 237 -14.61 9.08 -3.74
N VAL A 238 -13.43 8.78 -3.27
CA VAL A 238 -13.02 7.44 -2.84
C VAL A 238 -12.59 7.46 -1.39
N MET A 239 -12.71 6.33 -0.70
CA MET A 239 -12.13 6.11 0.61
C MET A 239 -10.89 5.23 0.44
N VAL A 240 -9.79 5.61 1.07
CA VAL A 240 -8.49 4.96 0.85
C VAL A 240 -7.75 4.81 2.17
N TYR A 241 -7.15 3.65 2.38
CA TYR A 241 -6.19 3.46 3.46
C TYR A 241 -4.78 3.27 2.89
N ASN A 242 -3.99 4.36 2.92
CA ASN A 242 -2.57 4.37 2.56
C ASN A 242 -2.23 3.61 1.25
N SER A 243 -2.90 3.98 0.16
CA SER A 243 -2.66 3.39 -1.15
C SER A 243 -2.47 4.48 -2.21
N THR A 244 -1.57 4.25 -3.17
CA THR A 244 -1.31 5.17 -4.28
C THR A 244 -2.53 5.46 -5.13
N ILE A 245 -3.56 4.61 -5.10
CA ILE A 245 -4.81 4.85 -5.81
C ILE A 245 -5.54 6.11 -5.33
N GLY A 246 -5.29 6.56 -4.10
CA GLY A 246 -5.81 7.83 -3.60
C GLY A 246 -5.22 9.03 -4.34
N LEU A 247 -3.92 8.99 -4.63
CA LEU A 247 -3.26 10.00 -5.47
C LEU A 247 -3.81 9.94 -6.90
N GLU A 248 -3.96 8.77 -7.47
CA GLU A 248 -4.51 8.58 -8.81
C GLU A 248 -5.97 9.03 -8.94
N ALA A 249 -6.74 8.94 -7.88
CA ALA A 249 -8.12 9.40 -7.83
C ALA A 249 -8.25 10.93 -7.64
N SER A 250 -7.17 11.62 -7.27
CA SER A 250 -7.14 13.07 -7.08
C SER A 250 -6.69 13.85 -8.33
N ILE A 251 -6.19 13.17 -9.34
CA ILE A 251 -5.81 13.70 -10.63
C ILE A 251 -6.99 13.65 -11.61
#